data_42f27fa9edc768b94f12ae383ad55a5b
#
_entry.id   42f27fa9edc768b94f12ae383ad55a5b
#
_cell.length_a   1.000
_cell.length_b   1.000
_cell.length_c   1.000
_cell.angle_alpha   90.00
_cell.angle_beta   90.00
_cell.angle_gamma   90.00
#
_symmetry.space_group_name_H-M   'P 1'
#
loop_
_entity.id
_entity.type
_entity.pdbx_description
1 polymer ?
#
loop_
_entity_poly.entity_id
_entity_poly.type
_entity_poly.pdbx_seq_one_letter_code
_entity_poly.pdbx_strand_id
1 'polypeptide(L)'
;MKTLRIIIAALFMAIASSAVAQVTVSTSQLNGTRWKIKGNANGSFYQYTASQKIWHRKDGSSFTYLYYLTDTPITSCEYSAFDNSKVGKQTKGRYIVTLNPKQKVVYCATIQSFDKKKGTFITKLVTKGLIGVGDGISTYEIVK
;
A
#
# COMPACT_ATOMS: atom_id res chain seq x y z
N MET A 1 52.00 -32.67 -33.56
CA MET A 1 50.54 -32.63 -33.31
C MET A 1 50.27 -31.53 -32.32
N LYS A 2 49.56 -30.50 -32.76
CA LYS A 2 49.17 -29.35 -31.89
C LYS A 2 47.81 -29.63 -31.28
N THR A 3 47.78 -29.89 -29.98
CA THR A 3 46.52 -30.04 -29.21
C THR A 3 45.87 -28.69 -29.03
N LEU A 4 44.72 -28.49 -29.71
CA LEU A 4 43.85 -27.33 -29.57
C LEU A 4 43.13 -27.42 -28.21
N ARG A 5 43.54 -26.58 -27.25
CA ARG A 5 42.82 -26.43 -25.98
C ARG A 5 41.63 -25.50 -26.21
N ILE A 6 40.44 -26.06 -26.27
CA ILE A 6 39.19 -25.30 -26.27
C ILE A 6 38.93 -24.81 -24.85
N ILE A 7 39.12 -23.53 -24.61
CA ILE A 7 38.70 -22.87 -23.37
C ILE A 7 37.23 -22.57 -23.52
N ILE A 8 36.37 -23.37 -22.91
CA ILE A 8 34.96 -23.08 -22.76
C ILE A 8 34.85 -22.03 -21.64
N ALA A 9 34.77 -20.78 -22.04
CA ALA A 9 34.38 -19.71 -21.13
C ALA A 9 32.87 -19.85 -20.83
N ALA A 10 32.57 -20.47 -19.70
CA ALA A 10 31.19 -20.48 -19.17
C ALA A 10 30.81 -19.03 -18.80
N LEU A 11 30.08 -18.39 -19.69
CA LEU A 11 29.47 -17.08 -19.43
C LEU A 11 28.32 -17.29 -18.43
N PHE A 12 28.63 -17.22 -17.14
CA PHE A 12 27.60 -17.08 -16.11
C PHE A 12 26.93 -15.71 -16.31
N MET A 13 25.85 -15.68 -17.06
CA MET A 13 24.90 -14.58 -16.97
C MET A 13 24.28 -14.62 -15.57
N ALA A 14 24.85 -13.85 -14.67
CA ALA A 14 24.17 -13.48 -13.43
C ALA A 14 22.92 -12.71 -13.83
N ILE A 15 21.77 -13.39 -13.88
CA ILE A 15 20.48 -12.76 -13.91
C ILE A 15 20.36 -12.08 -12.54
N ALA A 16 20.77 -10.83 -12.49
CA ALA A 16 20.43 -9.96 -11.38
C ALA A 16 18.91 -9.79 -11.42
N SER A 17 18.19 -10.70 -10.78
CA SER A 17 16.81 -10.46 -10.41
C SER A 17 16.87 -9.24 -9.49
N SER A 18 16.52 -8.08 -10.03
CA SER A 18 16.28 -6.88 -9.24
C SER A 18 15.12 -7.23 -8.29
N ALA A 19 15.47 -7.71 -7.11
CA ALA A 19 14.51 -7.84 -6.03
C ALA A 19 13.99 -6.44 -5.79
N VAL A 20 12.76 -6.17 -6.26
CA VAL A 20 12.05 -4.94 -5.92
C VAL A 20 12.01 -4.92 -4.41
N ALA A 21 12.75 -3.99 -3.81
CA ALA A 21 12.80 -3.86 -2.35
C ALA A 21 11.37 -3.70 -1.85
N GLN A 22 10.93 -4.65 -1.01
CA GLN A 22 9.57 -4.64 -0.47
C GLN A 22 9.43 -3.41 0.43
N VAL A 23 8.45 -2.58 0.15
CA VAL A 23 8.19 -1.36 0.91
C VAL A 23 7.40 -1.73 2.16
N THR A 24 8.05 -1.60 3.32
CA THR A 24 7.41 -1.74 4.63
C THR A 24 7.13 -0.37 5.22
N VAL A 25 5.89 -0.13 5.62
CA VAL A 25 5.44 1.11 6.26
C VAL A 25 4.95 0.81 7.67
N SER A 26 5.19 1.72 8.60
CA SER A 26 4.68 1.62 9.97
C SER A 26 3.54 2.61 10.21
N THR A 27 2.69 2.30 11.20
CA THR A 27 1.62 3.19 11.65
C THR A 27 2.17 4.57 12.05
N SER A 28 3.34 4.61 12.69
CA SER A 28 3.98 5.87 13.09
C SER A 28 4.41 6.74 11.89
N GLN A 29 4.76 6.13 10.76
CA GLN A 29 5.09 6.88 9.54
C GLN A 29 3.85 7.49 8.89
N LEU A 30 2.69 6.84 8.97
CA LEU A 30 1.41 7.34 8.46
C LEU A 30 0.75 8.35 9.40
N ASN A 31 0.86 8.15 10.71
CA ASN A 31 0.20 8.99 11.70
C ASN A 31 0.54 10.48 11.53
N GLY A 32 -0.50 11.32 11.50
CA GLY A 32 -0.41 12.77 11.30
C GLY A 32 -0.20 13.19 9.84
N THR A 33 -0.18 12.26 8.89
CA THR A 33 -0.02 12.60 7.47
C THR A 33 -1.36 12.82 6.76
N ARG A 34 -1.33 13.63 5.70
CA ARG A 34 -2.46 13.91 4.82
C ARG A 34 -2.06 13.61 3.39
N TRP A 35 -2.95 12.95 2.65
CA TRP A 35 -2.69 12.48 1.29
C TRP A 35 -3.89 12.74 0.40
N LYS A 36 -3.67 13.32 -0.77
CA LYS A 36 -4.69 13.45 -1.83
C LYS A 36 -4.38 12.48 -2.95
N ILE A 37 -5.40 12.01 -3.65
CA ILE A 37 -5.21 11.22 -4.86
C ILE A 37 -4.63 12.14 -5.94
N LYS A 38 -3.55 11.71 -6.59
CA LYS A 38 -2.91 12.44 -7.67
C LYS A 38 -3.91 12.67 -8.81
N GLY A 39 -3.97 13.90 -9.30
CA GLY A 39 -4.91 14.28 -10.36
C GLY A 39 -6.34 14.55 -9.88
N ASN A 40 -6.64 14.36 -8.59
CA ASN A 40 -7.95 14.72 -8.05
C ASN A 40 -8.00 16.21 -7.70
N ALA A 41 -8.70 16.99 -8.53
CA ALA A 41 -8.85 18.44 -8.39
C ALA A 41 -9.98 18.84 -7.41
N ASN A 42 -10.73 17.87 -6.86
CA ASN A 42 -11.92 18.18 -6.05
C ASN A 42 -11.62 18.64 -4.61
N GLY A 43 -10.34 18.69 -4.21
CA GLY A 43 -9.93 19.16 -2.88
C GLY A 43 -10.13 18.14 -1.75
N SER A 44 -10.58 16.92 -2.03
CA SER A 44 -10.66 15.86 -1.02
C SER A 44 -9.29 15.27 -0.70
N PHE A 45 -9.12 14.84 0.55
CA PHE A 45 -7.88 14.19 1.00
C PHE A 45 -8.15 13.17 2.10
N TYR A 46 -7.19 12.27 2.30
CA TYR A 46 -7.17 11.32 3.40
C TYR A 46 -6.22 11.81 4.49
N GLN A 47 -6.64 11.73 5.73
CA GLN A 47 -5.81 11.96 6.90
C GLN A 47 -5.64 10.64 7.65
N TYR A 48 -4.41 10.33 8.03
CA TYR A 48 -4.11 9.17 8.85
C TYR A 48 -3.83 9.59 10.29
N THR A 49 -4.45 8.90 11.22
CA THR A 49 -4.13 8.93 12.66
C THR A 49 -3.51 7.59 13.05
N ALA A 50 -3.27 7.36 14.33
CA ALA A 50 -2.75 6.07 14.81
C ALA A 50 -3.71 4.88 14.55
N SER A 51 -5.01 5.12 14.40
CA SER A 51 -6.04 4.07 14.28
C SER A 51 -7.01 4.26 13.13
N GLN A 52 -7.03 5.44 12.52
CA GLN A 52 -8.05 5.82 11.55
C GLN A 52 -7.45 6.40 10.28
N LYS A 53 -8.09 6.07 9.17
CA LYS A 53 -7.97 6.75 7.88
C LYS A 53 -9.25 7.55 7.67
N ILE A 54 -9.16 8.88 7.66
CA ILE A 54 -10.31 9.78 7.55
C ILE A 54 -10.30 10.39 6.16
N TRP A 55 -11.37 10.19 5.42
CA TRP A 55 -11.58 10.84 4.14
C TRP A 55 -12.34 12.15 4.33
N HIS A 56 -11.66 13.28 4.10
CA HIS A 56 -12.23 14.62 4.11
C HIS A 56 -12.68 14.98 2.69
N ARG A 57 -13.95 15.31 2.55
CA ARG A 57 -14.55 15.69 1.28
C ARG A 57 -14.60 17.21 1.13
N LYS A 58 -14.72 17.68 -0.12
CA LYS A 58 -14.83 19.11 -0.45
C LYS A 58 -16.01 19.80 0.23
N ASP A 59 -17.12 19.09 0.44
CA ASP A 59 -18.35 19.61 1.08
C ASP A 59 -18.25 19.72 2.61
N GLY A 60 -17.08 19.46 3.19
CA GLY A 60 -16.84 19.46 4.63
C GLY A 60 -17.25 18.18 5.35
N SER A 61 -17.92 17.24 4.67
CA SER A 61 -18.22 15.93 5.24
C SER A 61 -16.98 15.06 5.36
N SER A 62 -17.00 14.09 6.27
CA SER A 62 -15.92 13.12 6.41
C SER A 62 -16.44 11.72 6.65
N PHE A 63 -15.62 10.73 6.21
CA PHE A 63 -15.84 9.32 6.47
C PHE A 63 -14.63 8.76 7.19
N THR A 64 -14.89 8.02 8.27
CA THR A 64 -13.85 7.40 9.07
C THR A 64 -13.78 5.91 8.78
N TYR A 65 -12.57 5.45 8.46
CA TYR A 65 -12.21 4.06 8.29
C TYR A 65 -11.25 3.65 9.41
N LEU A 66 -11.33 2.41 9.86
CA LEU A 66 -10.31 1.80 10.70
C LEU A 66 -9.23 1.17 9.82
N TYR A 67 -7.98 1.12 10.28
CA TYR A 67 -6.92 0.48 9.52
C TYR A 67 -5.84 -0.11 10.42
N TYR A 68 -5.09 -1.03 9.85
CA TYR A 68 -3.81 -1.51 10.36
C TYR A 68 -2.90 -1.92 9.21
N LEU A 69 -1.62 -2.09 9.52
CA LEU A 69 -0.60 -2.56 8.59
C LEU A 69 -0.18 -3.99 8.96
N THR A 70 0.19 -4.79 7.99
CA THR A 70 0.65 -6.17 8.22
C THR A 70 1.60 -6.65 7.13
N ASP A 71 2.55 -7.51 7.51
CA ASP A 71 3.39 -8.26 6.57
C ASP A 71 2.81 -9.63 6.23
N THR A 72 1.79 -10.07 6.97
CA THR A 72 1.10 -11.33 6.69
C THR A 72 0.42 -11.25 5.33
N PRO A 73 0.67 -12.20 4.41
CA PRO A 73 -0.01 -12.24 3.12
C PRO A 73 -1.53 -12.24 3.29
N ILE A 74 -2.21 -11.42 2.47
CA ILE A 74 -3.66 -11.30 2.51
C ILE A 74 -4.27 -12.45 1.71
N THR A 75 -4.88 -13.41 2.39
CA THR A 75 -5.58 -14.56 1.77
C THR A 75 -7.08 -14.32 1.65
N SER A 76 -7.64 -13.48 2.51
CA SER A 76 -9.05 -13.06 2.47
C SER A 76 -9.15 -11.58 2.80
N CYS A 77 -9.97 -10.86 2.06
CA CYS A 77 -10.25 -9.44 2.27
C CYS A 77 -11.75 -9.24 2.54
N GLU A 78 -12.22 -9.90 3.57
CA GLU A 78 -13.60 -9.88 4.00
C GLU A 78 -13.74 -9.30 5.41
N TYR A 79 -14.94 -8.85 5.75
CA TYR A 79 -15.23 -8.27 7.05
C TYR A 79 -14.89 -9.23 8.22
N SER A 80 -15.18 -10.52 8.06
CA SER A 80 -14.86 -11.55 9.04
C SER A 80 -13.36 -11.77 9.29
N ALA A 81 -12.52 -11.41 8.31
CA ALA A 81 -11.07 -11.54 8.41
C ALA A 81 -10.37 -10.28 8.94
N PHE A 82 -11.12 -9.19 9.17
CA PHE A 82 -10.56 -7.95 9.70
C PHE A 82 -10.19 -8.09 11.18
N ASP A 83 -8.93 -7.85 11.50
CA ASP A 83 -8.42 -8.02 12.87
C ASP A 83 -8.50 -6.70 13.67
N ASN A 84 -9.63 -6.51 14.38
CA ASN A 84 -9.84 -5.34 15.22
C ASN A 84 -8.78 -5.18 16.32
N SER A 85 -8.12 -6.27 16.75
CA SER A 85 -7.11 -6.22 17.80
C SER A 85 -5.84 -5.45 17.40
N LYS A 86 -5.62 -5.26 16.08
CA LYS A 86 -4.50 -4.51 15.52
C LYS A 86 -4.75 -3.01 15.36
N VAL A 87 -6.02 -2.59 15.37
CA VAL A 87 -6.40 -1.19 15.24
C VAL A 87 -5.92 -0.37 16.43
N GLY A 88 -5.30 0.77 16.17
CA GLY A 88 -4.75 1.65 17.21
C GLY A 88 -3.43 1.18 17.84
N LYS A 89 -2.91 0.03 17.43
CA LYS A 89 -1.59 -0.45 17.84
C LYS A 89 -0.52 -0.03 16.82
N GLN A 90 0.73 -0.02 17.26
CA GLN A 90 1.86 0.17 16.37
C GLN A 90 2.06 -1.09 15.53
N THR A 91 1.59 -1.03 14.30
CA THR A 91 1.74 -2.10 13.30
C THR A 91 2.63 -1.64 12.16
N LYS A 92 3.20 -2.58 11.43
CA LYS A 92 4.01 -2.33 10.25
C LYS A 92 3.79 -3.43 9.22
N GLY A 93 4.04 -3.12 7.97
CA GLY A 93 3.99 -4.11 6.91
C GLY A 93 3.88 -3.49 5.53
N ARG A 94 3.85 -4.37 4.55
CA ARG A 94 3.68 -4.05 3.13
C ARG A 94 2.21 -4.03 2.68
N TYR A 95 1.31 -4.46 3.54
CA TYR A 95 -0.12 -4.43 3.28
C TYR A 95 -0.81 -3.45 4.22
N ILE A 96 -1.76 -2.71 3.67
CA ILE A 96 -2.70 -1.88 4.44
C ILE A 96 -4.09 -2.49 4.33
N VAL A 97 -4.69 -2.75 5.47
CA VAL A 97 -6.05 -3.29 5.59
C VAL A 97 -6.94 -2.22 6.18
N THR A 98 -8.00 -1.86 5.48
CA THR A 98 -8.88 -0.75 5.82
C THR A 98 -10.32 -1.25 5.90
N LEU A 99 -11.04 -0.91 6.97
CA LEU A 99 -12.43 -1.24 7.18
C LEU A 99 -13.31 0.01 7.10
N ASN A 100 -14.36 -0.04 6.27
CA ASN A 100 -15.50 0.85 6.39
C ASN A 100 -16.49 0.27 7.42
N PRO A 101 -16.54 0.79 8.65
CA PRO A 101 -17.35 0.17 9.72
C PRO A 101 -18.85 0.31 9.48
N LYS A 102 -19.30 1.34 8.74
CA LYS A 102 -20.72 1.54 8.42
C LYS A 102 -21.23 0.53 7.41
N GLN A 103 -20.44 0.27 6.37
CA GLN A 103 -20.81 -0.64 5.28
C GLN A 103 -20.33 -2.08 5.52
N LYS A 104 -19.49 -2.30 6.54
CA LYS A 104 -18.82 -3.59 6.79
C LYS A 104 -18.02 -4.10 5.59
N VAL A 105 -17.38 -3.17 4.88
CA VAL A 105 -16.53 -3.45 3.72
C VAL A 105 -15.08 -3.30 4.08
N VAL A 106 -14.26 -4.27 3.70
CA VAL A 106 -12.81 -4.27 3.90
C VAL A 106 -12.11 -4.05 2.56
N TYR A 107 -11.10 -3.21 2.58
CA TYR A 107 -10.21 -2.94 1.47
C TYR A 107 -8.80 -3.36 1.86
N CYS A 108 -8.18 -4.17 1.03
CA CYS A 108 -6.80 -4.62 1.24
C CYS A 108 -5.95 -4.14 0.09
N ALA A 109 -4.81 -3.54 0.39
CA ALA A 109 -3.90 -3.06 -0.62
C ALA A 109 -2.45 -3.38 -0.28
N THR A 110 -1.65 -3.66 -1.31
CA THR A 110 -0.19 -3.73 -1.21
C THR A 110 0.37 -2.33 -1.32
N ILE A 111 1.33 -1.99 -0.47
CA ILE A 111 2.09 -0.74 -0.57
C ILE A 111 3.22 -0.96 -1.58
N GLN A 112 3.16 -0.24 -2.70
CA GLN A 112 4.16 -0.32 -3.76
C GLN A 112 5.27 0.71 -3.58
N SER A 113 4.95 1.88 -3.02
CA SER A 113 5.91 2.94 -2.75
C SER A 113 5.42 3.80 -1.60
N PHE A 114 6.34 4.23 -0.75
CA PHE A 114 6.10 5.20 0.31
C PHE A 114 7.36 6.03 0.52
N ASP A 115 7.28 7.32 0.25
CA ASP A 115 8.34 8.28 0.51
C ASP A 115 7.73 9.60 1.03
N LYS A 116 7.77 9.79 2.33
CA LYS A 116 7.23 10.99 2.98
C LYS A 116 7.97 12.26 2.59
N LYS A 117 9.28 12.17 2.31
CA LYS A 117 10.10 13.34 1.92
C LYS A 117 9.77 13.78 0.50
N LYS A 118 9.64 12.84 -0.43
CA LYS A 118 9.20 13.10 -1.81
C LYS A 118 7.69 13.33 -1.91
N GLY A 119 6.94 13.02 -0.84
CA GLY A 119 5.49 13.17 -0.82
C GLY A 119 4.75 12.18 -1.70
N THR A 120 5.25 10.96 -1.82
CA THR A 120 4.68 9.91 -2.68
C THR A 120 4.23 8.70 -1.86
N PHE A 121 3.02 8.23 -2.13
CA PHE A 121 2.46 7.01 -1.56
C PHE A 121 1.65 6.29 -2.65
N ILE A 122 2.02 5.05 -2.97
CA ILE A 122 1.38 4.26 -4.02
C ILE A 122 0.90 2.94 -3.41
N THR A 123 -0.37 2.62 -3.63
CA THR A 123 -0.98 1.36 -3.22
C THR A 123 -1.64 0.66 -4.39
N LYS A 124 -1.71 -0.67 -4.35
CA LYS A 124 -2.44 -1.49 -5.30
C LYS A 124 -3.41 -2.39 -4.56
N LEU A 125 -4.70 -2.35 -4.92
CA LEU A 125 -5.72 -3.22 -4.33
C LEU A 125 -5.39 -4.70 -4.57
N VAL A 126 -5.51 -5.49 -3.52
CA VAL A 126 -5.31 -6.95 -3.57
C VAL A 126 -6.59 -7.65 -3.99
N THR A 127 -7.75 -7.06 -3.72
CA THR A 127 -9.06 -7.64 -3.97
C THR A 127 -9.39 -7.69 -5.46
N LYS A 128 -9.54 -8.90 -5.99
CA LYS A 128 -10.09 -9.12 -7.32
C LYS A 128 -11.59 -8.81 -7.29
N GLY A 129 -12.06 -7.97 -8.22
CA GLY A 129 -13.49 -7.89 -8.52
C GLY A 129 -14.24 -6.65 -8.05
N LEU A 130 -13.56 -5.58 -7.60
CA LEU A 130 -14.24 -4.28 -7.47
C LEU A 130 -14.44 -3.69 -8.88
N ILE A 131 -15.65 -3.83 -9.38
CA ILE A 131 -16.08 -3.25 -10.65
C ILE A 131 -15.85 -1.74 -10.59
N GLY A 132 -15.06 -1.19 -11.53
CA GLY A 132 -14.85 0.24 -11.70
C GLY A 132 -13.56 0.81 -11.13
N VAL A 133 -12.63 0.00 -10.62
CA VAL A 133 -11.38 0.48 -9.99
C VAL A 133 -10.17 0.42 -10.93
N GLY A 134 -10.34 0.18 -12.21
CA GLY A 134 -9.25 0.10 -13.18
C GLY A 134 -8.23 -0.98 -12.82
N ASP A 135 -6.94 -0.63 -12.79
CA ASP A 135 -5.85 -1.53 -12.37
C ASP A 135 -5.71 -1.67 -10.84
N GLY A 136 -6.55 -0.97 -10.08
CA GLY A 136 -6.51 -0.95 -8.62
C GLY A 136 -5.37 -0.16 -8.01
N ILE A 137 -4.59 0.56 -8.84
CA ILE A 137 -3.48 1.38 -8.38
C ILE A 137 -3.97 2.76 -7.98
N SER A 138 -3.62 3.19 -6.77
CA SER A 138 -3.85 4.54 -6.27
C SER A 138 -2.53 5.23 -5.98
N THR A 139 -2.30 6.35 -6.63
CA THR A 139 -1.15 7.22 -6.38
C THR A 139 -1.60 8.43 -5.58
N TYR A 140 -0.95 8.64 -4.45
CA TYR A 140 -1.23 9.74 -3.54
C TYR A 140 -0.07 10.72 -3.50
N GLU A 141 -0.40 11.99 -3.30
CA GLU A 141 0.53 13.08 -3.05
C GLU A 141 0.29 13.65 -1.65
N ILE A 142 1.37 14.02 -0.96
CA ILE A 142 1.27 14.59 0.39
C ILE A 142 0.60 15.98 0.32
N VAL A 143 -0.28 16.23 1.28
CA VAL A 143 -0.87 17.56 1.50
C VAL A 143 -0.07 18.23 2.61
N LYS A 144 0.53 19.35 2.30
CA LYS A 144 1.31 20.18 3.25
C LYS A 144 0.36 21.00 4.13
#